data_78c365e43ed5147667767094649be011
#
_entry.id   78c365e43ed5147667767094649be011
#
_cell.length_a   1.000
_cell.length_b   1.000
_cell.length_c   1.000
_cell.angle_alpha   90.00
_cell.angle_beta   90.00
_cell.angle_gamma   90.00
#
_symmetry.space_group_name_H-M   'P 1'
#
loop_
_entity.id
_entity.type
_entity.pdbx_description
1 polymer ?
#
loop_
_entity_poly.entity_id
_entity_poly.type
_entity_poly.pdbx_seq_one_letter_code
_entity_poly.pdbx_strand_id
1 'polypeptide(L)' 'MPTLAETTKQSSLPSLLTVDEAAALLRTSRRAIYAMVERGQIPGVIRLQRRLLFRADQLVHWLDQKSAPLPKEYRQ' A
#
# COMPACT_ATOMS: atom_id res chain seq x y z
N MET A 1 1.75 13.09 27.42
CA MET A 1 1.70 12.66 26.71
C MET A 1 0.71 12.24 25.79
N PRO A 2 -0.01 13.01 25.27
CA PRO A 2 -0.97 12.68 24.31
C PRO A 2 -0.34 11.91 23.18
N THR A 3 0.88 12.18 22.97
CA THR A 3 1.54 11.51 21.90
C THR A 3 1.52 10.03 22.06
N LEU A 4 1.70 9.58 23.27
CA LEU A 4 1.67 8.18 23.49
C LEU A 4 0.32 7.61 23.23
N ALA A 5 -0.68 8.28 23.67
CA ALA A 5 -2.01 7.79 23.47
C ALA A 5 -2.31 7.75 22.00
N GLU A 6 -1.86 8.75 21.29
CA GLU A 6 -2.11 8.76 19.89
C GLU A 6 -1.40 7.66 19.20
N THR A 7 -0.20 7.38 19.62
CA THR A 7 0.52 6.31 18.99
C THR A 7 -0.22 5.02 19.17
N THR A 8 -0.77 4.81 20.34
CA THR A 8 -1.50 3.59 20.58
C THR A 8 -2.69 3.50 19.66
N LYS A 9 -3.38 4.59 19.48
CA LYS A 9 -4.51 4.56 18.63
C LYS A 9 -4.10 4.29 17.22
N GLN A 10 -3.02 4.86 16.80
CA GLN A 10 -2.57 4.64 15.46
C GLN A 10 -2.30 3.19 15.19
N SER A 11 -1.83 2.48 16.18
CA SER A 11 -1.53 1.09 15.93
C SER A 11 -2.79 0.28 15.71
N SER A 12 -3.93 0.77 16.16
CA SER A 12 -5.15 0.03 15.92
C SER A 12 -5.90 0.54 14.70
N LEU A 13 -5.42 1.59 14.08
CA LEU A 13 -6.05 2.11 12.89
C LEU A 13 -5.18 1.84 11.69
N PRO A 14 -5.79 1.59 10.55
CA PRO A 14 -5.00 1.38 9.36
C PRO A 14 -4.30 2.67 8.95
N SER A 15 -3.10 2.55 8.47
CA SER A 15 -2.37 3.69 7.98
C SER A 15 -2.78 3.94 6.55
N LEU A 16 -2.79 5.19 6.15
CA LEU A 16 -3.11 5.54 4.79
C LEU A 16 -1.88 6.04 4.09
N LEU A 17 -1.71 5.65 2.86
CA LEU A 17 -0.56 6.04 2.07
C LEU A 17 -1.01 6.91 0.92
N THR A 18 -0.19 7.87 0.57
CA THR A 18 -0.44 8.66 -0.62
C THR A 18 0.06 7.87 -1.83
N VAL A 19 -0.19 8.37 -3.02
CA VAL A 19 0.29 7.73 -4.23
C VAL A 19 1.81 7.64 -4.20
N ASP A 20 2.47 8.71 -3.75
CA ASP A 20 3.91 8.70 -3.68
C ASP A 20 4.41 7.64 -2.71
N GLU A 21 3.74 7.52 -1.58
CA GLU A 21 4.16 6.54 -0.60
C GLU A 21 3.90 5.12 -1.09
N ALA A 22 2.78 4.93 -1.76
CA ALA A 22 2.49 3.62 -2.31
C ALA A 22 3.52 3.26 -3.38
N ALA A 23 3.88 4.22 -4.21
CA ALA A 23 4.88 3.96 -5.23
C ALA A 23 6.21 3.59 -4.61
N ALA A 24 6.58 4.27 -3.54
CA ALA A 24 7.82 3.96 -2.86
C ALA A 24 7.77 2.56 -2.24
N LEU A 25 6.65 2.22 -1.64
CA LEU A 25 6.50 0.92 -1.03
C LEU A 25 6.61 -0.19 -2.07
N LEU A 26 6.01 0.02 -3.22
CA LEU A 26 6.04 -0.98 -4.28
C LEU A 26 7.26 -0.81 -5.18
N ARG A 27 8.07 0.19 -4.90
CA ARG A 27 9.27 0.46 -5.67
C ARG A 27 8.95 0.65 -7.14
N THR A 28 7.98 1.46 -7.40
CA THR A 28 7.57 1.71 -8.76
C THR A 28 7.26 3.19 -8.91
N SER A 29 6.75 3.60 -10.05
CA SER A 29 6.48 5.00 -10.31
C SER A 29 5.04 5.36 -10.01
N ARG A 30 4.78 6.65 -9.86
CA ARG A 30 3.42 7.10 -9.63
C ARG A 30 2.55 6.72 -10.82
N ARG A 31 3.09 6.84 -12.01
CA ARG A 31 2.34 6.50 -13.19
C ARG A 31 1.89 5.03 -13.15
N ALA A 32 2.77 4.17 -12.69
CA ALA A 32 2.42 2.76 -12.60
C ALA A 32 1.32 2.55 -11.57
N ILE A 33 1.35 3.30 -10.47
CA ILE A 33 0.32 3.19 -9.46
C ILE A 33 -1.03 3.60 -10.05
N TYR A 34 -1.06 4.71 -10.77
CA TYR A 34 -2.31 5.15 -11.37
C TYR A 34 -2.84 4.12 -12.36
N ALA A 35 -1.94 3.50 -13.11
CA ALA A 35 -2.35 2.48 -14.05
C ALA A 35 -2.97 1.28 -13.33
N MET A 36 -2.38 0.90 -12.21
CA MET A 36 -2.91 -0.23 -11.46
C MET A 36 -4.28 0.10 -10.88
N VAL A 37 -4.44 1.34 -10.44
CA VAL A 37 -5.73 1.75 -9.90
C VAL A 37 -6.80 1.69 -10.99
N GLU A 38 -6.47 2.17 -12.17
CA GLU A 38 -7.43 2.17 -13.25
C GLU A 38 -7.82 0.78 -13.69
N ARG A 39 -6.91 -0.15 -13.58
CA ARG A 39 -7.21 -1.51 -13.97
C ARG A 39 -7.79 -2.32 -12.84
N GLY A 40 -7.95 -1.71 -11.68
CA GLY A 40 -8.49 -2.43 -10.54
C GLY A 40 -7.56 -3.52 -10.05
N GLN A 41 -6.27 -3.33 -10.21
CA GLN A 41 -5.32 -4.36 -9.82
C GLN A 41 -4.73 -4.16 -8.45
N ILE A 42 -4.98 -3.06 -7.82
CA ILE A 42 -4.38 -2.78 -6.53
C ILE A 42 -5.49 -2.60 -5.50
N PRO A 43 -5.38 -3.23 -4.34
CA PRO A 43 -6.44 -3.15 -3.35
C PRO A 43 -6.29 -1.97 -2.41
N GLY A 44 -7.31 -1.73 -1.63
CA GLY A 44 -7.23 -0.71 -0.60
C GLY A 44 -7.25 0.71 -1.09
N VAL A 45 -7.77 0.93 -2.28
CA VAL A 45 -7.81 2.28 -2.85
C VAL A 45 -8.95 3.08 -2.24
N ILE A 46 -8.65 4.28 -1.81
CA ILE A 46 -9.65 5.18 -1.28
C ILE A 46 -9.61 6.46 -2.10
N ARG A 47 -10.73 6.84 -2.67
CA ARG A 47 -10.80 8.07 -3.42
C ARG A 47 -11.42 9.13 -2.56
N LEU A 48 -10.63 10.17 -2.29
CA LEU A 48 -11.13 11.23 -1.47
C LEU A 48 -11.05 12.50 -2.28
N GLN A 49 -12.12 12.87 -2.86
CA GLN A 49 -12.15 14.06 -3.70
C GLN A 49 -11.13 13.90 -4.81
N ARG A 50 -10.08 14.67 -4.79
CA ARG A 50 -9.08 14.56 -5.82
C ARG A 50 -7.90 13.75 -5.42
N ARG A 51 -7.92 13.18 -4.25
CA ARG A 51 -6.78 12.47 -3.75
C ARG A 51 -7.02 10.98 -3.77
N LEU A 52 -5.98 10.25 -3.99
CA LEU A 52 -6.03 8.81 -3.89
C LEU A 52 -5.21 8.42 -2.70
N LEU A 53 -5.78 7.57 -1.88
CA LEU A 53 -5.06 7.05 -0.72
C LEU A 53 -5.16 5.55 -0.74
N PHE A 54 -4.25 4.90 -0.06
CA PHE A 54 -4.22 3.45 -0.05
C PHE A 54 -4.11 2.99 1.38
N ARG A 55 -4.82 1.94 1.72
CA ARG A 55 -4.74 1.39 3.04
C ARG A 55 -3.49 0.54 3.13
N ALA A 56 -2.59 0.93 4.00
CA ALA A 56 -1.31 0.27 4.10
C ALA A 56 -1.45 -1.20 4.47
N ASP A 57 -2.37 -1.51 5.38
CA ASP A 57 -2.53 -2.88 5.82
C ASP A 57 -2.99 -3.77 4.68
N GLN A 58 -3.88 -3.28 3.83
CA GLN A 58 -4.34 -4.07 2.72
C GLN A 58 -3.28 -4.20 1.65
N LEU A 59 -2.50 -3.15 1.47
CA LEU A 59 -1.45 -3.19 0.48
C LEU A 59 -0.37 -4.18 0.88
N VAL A 60 0.00 -4.18 2.14
CA VAL A 60 1.00 -5.10 2.62
C VAL A 60 0.50 -6.54 2.53
N HIS A 61 -0.75 -6.75 2.88
CA HIS A 61 -1.31 -8.08 2.80
C HIS A 61 -1.31 -8.58 1.35
N TRP A 62 -1.65 -7.70 0.44
CA TRP A 62 -1.67 -8.04 -0.97
C TRP A 62 -0.27 -8.39 -1.46
N LEU A 63 0.73 -7.64 -1.00
CA LEU A 63 2.09 -7.93 -1.37
C LEU A 63 2.54 -9.27 -0.81
N ASP A 64 2.09 -9.59 0.38
CA ASP A 64 2.42 -10.87 0.95
C ASP A 64 1.87 -12.00 0.11
N GLN A 65 0.68 -11.85 -0.39
CA GLN A 65 0.11 -12.87 -1.22
C GLN A 65 0.86 -13.02 -2.52
N LYS A 66 1.37 -11.91 -3.04
CA LYS A 66 2.09 -11.96 -4.27
C LYS A 66 3.50 -12.43 -4.10
N SER A 67 4.02 -12.35 -2.90
CA SER A 67 5.39 -12.73 -2.72
C SER A 67 5.51 -14.14 -2.23
N ALA A 68 4.80 -15.03 -2.85
CA ALA A 68 4.91 -16.43 -2.53
C ALA A 68 6.36 -16.85 -2.69
N PRO A 69 6.73 -17.96 -2.10
CA PRO A 69 8.12 -18.39 -2.18
C PRO A 69 8.56 -18.46 -3.62
N LEU A 70 9.74 -17.98 -3.88
CA LEU A 70 10.23 -17.94 -5.24
C LEU A 70 10.66 -19.31 -5.69
N PRO A 71 10.30 -19.67 -6.91
CA PRO A 71 10.76 -20.92 -7.45
C PRO A 71 12.26 -20.82 -7.65
N LYS A 72 12.92 -21.96 -7.58
CA LYS A 72 14.31 -21.95 -7.75
C LYS A 72 14.73 -21.37 -9.05
N GLU A 73 14.04 -21.69 -10.07
CA GLU A 73 14.40 -21.19 -11.36
C GLU A 73 14.21 -19.72 -11.49
N TYR A 74 13.52 -19.14 -10.56
CA TYR A 74 13.26 -17.73 -10.67
C TYR A 74 14.52 -16.93 -10.41
N ARG A 75 15.37 -17.48 -9.64
CA ARG A 75 16.45 -16.73 -9.31
C ARG A 75 17.42 -16.94 -10.23
N GLN A 76 17.98 -16.36 -10.70
CA GLN A 76 18.89 -16.58 -11.61
C GLN A 76 19.69 -15.69 -11.63
#